data_3c6211f28babb779b419a06592ae1fe7
#
_entry.id   3c6211f28babb779b419a06592ae1fe7
#
_cell.length_a   1.000
_cell.length_b   1.000
_cell.length_c   1.000
_cell.angle_alpha   90.00
_cell.angle_beta   90.00
_cell.angle_gamma   90.00
#
_symmetry.space_group_name_H-M   'P 1'
#
loop_
_entity.id
_entity.type
_entity.pdbx_description
1 polymer ?
#
loop_
_entity_poly.entity_id
_entity_poly.type
_entity_poly.pdbx_seq_one_letter_code
_entity_poly.pdbx_strand_id
1 'polypeptide(L)'
;MFEILRKSLATGIVTTAYPQTPIEVSSQARGRPEIDFPNWKDARPAVAACPTGALACSDEGGTRAVTLDLSKCTFCGLCAEAGTAIRMTSACELATRRKADLVTTARYELGTDGGQGKLIANRQSPIANQPASLDAIGAELKARIDKVLGRSLHIREVDAGSCNGCELEIAGLNSPVYDIERFGIHFVASPRHADMLLVTGPVSRNMELALRKTYAATPEPRLVVAVGACGCSGGIFGQNYATLGGVDKVIPVDVYIPGCPPNPHALLHGILTAIGRL
;
A
#
# COMPACT_ATOMS: atom_id res chain seq x y z
N MET A 1 24.82 35.51 -3.09
CA MET A 1 25.57 34.24 -3.14
C MET A 1 25.91 33.72 -1.75
N PHE A 2 26.55 34.50 -0.86
CA PHE A 2 26.87 34.07 0.52
C PHE A 2 25.67 33.66 1.38
N GLU A 3 24.52 34.25 1.18
CA GLU A 3 23.30 33.91 1.97
C GLU A 3 22.73 32.55 1.63
N ILE A 4 22.80 32.16 0.34
CA ILE A 4 22.40 30.81 -0.12
C ILE A 4 23.36 29.79 0.48
N LEU A 5 24.65 30.01 0.43
CA LEU A 5 25.65 29.10 1.00
C LEU A 5 25.48 28.96 2.51
N ARG A 6 25.22 30.06 3.23
CA ARG A 6 24.95 30.05 4.67
C ARG A 6 23.70 29.26 4.99
N LYS A 7 22.62 29.43 4.21
CA LYS A 7 21.37 28.67 4.40
C LYS A 7 21.59 27.18 4.12
N SER A 8 22.29 26.82 3.04
CA SER A 8 22.61 25.43 2.73
C SER A 8 23.42 24.76 3.83
N LEU A 9 24.44 25.45 4.34
CA LEU A 9 25.25 24.93 5.46
C LEU A 9 24.44 24.79 6.76
N ALA A 10 23.52 25.73 7.03
CA ALA A 10 22.65 25.68 8.21
C ALA A 10 21.58 24.61 8.13
N THR A 11 21.09 24.30 6.93
CA THR A 11 20.08 23.27 6.70
C THR A 11 20.66 21.85 6.79
N GLY A 12 21.92 21.69 6.41
CA GLY A 12 22.59 20.39 6.44
C GLY A 12 22.00 19.38 5.45
N ILE A 13 21.99 18.09 5.84
CA ILE A 13 21.45 17.00 5.04
C ILE A 13 19.95 16.89 5.28
N VAL A 14 19.14 17.10 4.26
CA VAL A 14 17.66 16.99 4.30
C VAL A 14 17.14 15.61 3.86
N THR A 15 17.98 14.85 3.15
CA THR A 15 17.63 13.52 2.65
C THR A 15 17.53 12.53 3.79
N THR A 16 16.44 11.78 3.83
CA THR A 16 16.24 10.75 4.85
C THR A 16 17.29 9.64 4.73
N ALA A 17 17.68 9.05 5.85
CA ALA A 17 18.57 7.89 5.86
C ALA A 17 17.84 6.55 5.65
N TYR A 18 16.60 6.60 5.18
CA TYR A 18 15.83 5.40 4.82
C TYR A 18 16.50 4.65 3.64
N PRO A 19 16.57 3.30 3.63
CA PRO A 19 16.04 2.38 4.63
C PRO A 19 16.99 2.05 5.81
N GLN A 20 18.17 2.67 5.90
CA GLN A 20 19.15 2.36 6.96
C GLN A 20 18.65 2.73 8.36
N THR A 21 17.84 3.77 8.47
CA THR A 21 17.17 4.13 9.72
C THR A 21 15.67 4.08 9.56
N PRO A 22 14.93 3.56 10.55
CA PRO A 22 13.48 3.64 10.58
C PRO A 22 13.01 5.10 10.49
N ILE A 23 11.85 5.29 9.89
CA ILE A 23 11.29 6.62 9.74
C ILE A 23 10.55 6.99 11.02
N GLU A 24 10.79 8.19 11.51
CA GLU A 24 9.93 8.80 12.50
C GLU A 24 8.64 9.29 11.82
N VAL A 25 7.59 8.51 11.98
CA VAL A 25 6.26 8.87 11.49
C VAL A 25 5.55 9.68 12.57
N SER A 26 4.94 10.81 12.19
CA SER A 26 4.16 11.63 13.12
C SER A 26 3.14 10.79 13.90
N SER A 27 2.98 11.07 15.18
CA SER A 27 1.95 10.42 16.02
C SER A 27 0.52 10.66 15.53
N GLN A 28 0.31 11.65 14.67
CA GLN A 28 -0.98 11.94 14.03
C GLN A 28 -1.18 11.19 12.73
N ALA A 29 -0.15 10.50 12.21
CA ALA A 29 -0.27 9.73 10.98
C ALA A 29 -1.21 8.53 11.19
N ARG A 30 -2.11 8.34 10.24
CA ARG A 30 -3.04 7.20 10.22
C ARG A 30 -2.47 6.12 9.31
N GLY A 31 -1.82 5.13 9.92
CA GLY A 31 -1.38 3.92 9.25
C GLY A 31 -2.38 2.77 9.44
N ARG A 32 -1.88 1.55 9.51
CA ARG A 32 -2.71 0.34 9.62
C ARG A 32 -3.59 0.36 10.87
N PRO A 33 -4.92 0.07 10.76
CA PRO A 33 -5.74 -0.23 11.92
C PRO A 33 -5.28 -1.54 12.57
N GLU A 34 -5.08 -1.50 13.87
CA GLU A 34 -4.78 -2.66 14.71
C GLU A 34 -6.00 -3.00 15.55
N ILE A 35 -6.35 -4.28 15.56
CA ILE A 35 -7.57 -4.79 16.20
C ILE A 35 -7.18 -5.69 17.37
N ASP A 36 -7.71 -5.38 18.54
CA ASP A 36 -7.65 -6.24 19.71
C ASP A 36 -8.75 -7.31 19.62
N PHE A 37 -8.49 -8.35 18.84
CA PHE A 37 -9.46 -9.42 18.58
C PHE A 37 -9.96 -10.12 19.85
N PRO A 38 -9.13 -10.45 20.86
CA PRO A 38 -9.57 -11.09 22.09
C PRO A 38 -10.58 -10.27 22.90
N ASN A 39 -10.45 -8.95 22.90
CA ASN A 39 -11.28 -8.04 23.69
C ASN A 39 -12.41 -7.37 22.88
N TRP A 40 -12.55 -7.74 21.61
CA TRP A 40 -13.57 -7.13 20.74
C TRP A 40 -14.95 -7.77 20.96
N LYS A 41 -15.85 -7.04 21.63
CA LYS A 41 -17.19 -7.53 22.01
C LYS A 41 -18.22 -7.44 20.89
N ASP A 42 -18.15 -6.41 20.04
CA ASP A 42 -19.09 -6.21 18.92
C ASP A 42 -18.42 -5.49 17.76
N ALA A 43 -18.37 -6.15 16.59
CA ALA A 43 -17.78 -5.59 15.38
C ALA A 43 -18.77 -4.72 14.58
N ARG A 44 -20.09 -4.88 14.78
CA ARG A 44 -21.13 -4.26 13.96
C ARG A 44 -21.01 -2.72 13.85
N PRO A 45 -20.79 -1.97 14.94
CA PRO A 45 -20.64 -0.50 14.83
C PRO A 45 -19.46 -0.09 13.95
N ALA A 46 -18.30 -0.74 14.11
CA ALA A 46 -17.11 -0.45 13.31
C ALA A 46 -17.27 -0.88 11.84
N VAL A 47 -17.96 -2.00 11.58
CA VAL A 47 -18.32 -2.46 10.23
C VAL A 47 -19.26 -1.46 9.55
N ALA A 48 -20.29 -1.00 10.25
CA ALA A 48 -21.24 -0.02 9.73
C ALA A 48 -20.58 1.34 9.41
N ALA A 49 -19.55 1.71 10.18
CA ALA A 49 -18.80 2.94 9.96
C ALA A 49 -17.79 2.85 8.80
N CYS A 50 -17.50 1.65 8.25
CA CYS A 50 -16.49 1.47 7.22
C CYS A 50 -17.01 1.85 5.82
N PRO A 51 -16.54 2.96 5.20
CA PRO A 51 -17.12 3.47 3.95
C PRO A 51 -16.80 2.60 2.73
N THR A 52 -15.76 1.76 2.81
CA THR A 52 -15.29 0.95 1.68
C THR A 52 -15.60 -0.54 1.84
N GLY A 53 -16.22 -0.94 2.95
CA GLY A 53 -16.40 -2.35 3.27
C GLY A 53 -15.07 -3.10 3.46
N ALA A 54 -13.99 -2.38 3.78
CA ALA A 54 -12.71 -2.99 4.15
C ALA A 54 -12.83 -3.81 5.45
N LEU A 55 -13.67 -3.36 6.36
CA LEU A 55 -14.09 -4.09 7.54
C LEU A 55 -15.47 -4.66 7.28
N ALA A 56 -15.61 -5.98 7.38
CA ALA A 56 -16.86 -6.69 7.13
C ALA A 56 -17.08 -7.79 8.17
N CYS A 57 -18.32 -8.14 8.40
CA CYS A 57 -18.68 -9.32 9.20
C CYS A 57 -19.75 -10.16 8.49
N SER A 58 -19.68 -11.47 8.67
CA SER A 58 -20.68 -12.42 8.20
C SER A 58 -20.97 -13.44 9.30
N ASP A 59 -22.25 -13.77 9.47
CA ASP A 59 -22.72 -14.75 10.45
C ASP A 59 -23.15 -16.02 9.73
N GLU A 60 -22.48 -17.14 10.04
CA GLU A 60 -22.76 -18.46 9.47
C GLU A 60 -22.61 -19.56 10.53
N GLY A 61 -23.60 -20.47 10.62
CA GLY A 61 -23.51 -21.70 11.45
C GLY A 61 -23.20 -21.41 12.92
N GLY A 62 -23.77 -20.34 13.52
CA GLY A 62 -23.54 -20.00 14.92
C GLY A 62 -22.18 -19.35 15.17
N THR A 63 -21.46 -18.94 14.10
CA THR A 63 -20.18 -18.23 14.18
C THR A 63 -20.24 -16.92 13.43
N ARG A 64 -19.53 -15.91 13.95
CA ARG A 64 -19.29 -14.64 13.27
C ARG A 64 -17.86 -14.59 12.74
N ALA A 65 -17.72 -14.42 11.44
CA ALA A 65 -16.43 -14.10 10.82
C ALA A 65 -16.31 -12.58 10.65
N VAL A 66 -15.24 -12.00 11.17
CA VAL A 66 -14.90 -10.58 10.98
C VAL A 66 -13.63 -10.51 10.14
N THR A 67 -13.69 -9.76 9.06
CA THR A 67 -12.59 -9.64 8.09
C THR A 67 -12.19 -8.18 7.94
N LEU A 68 -10.88 -7.91 8.03
CA LEU A 68 -10.27 -6.64 7.65
C LEU A 68 -9.42 -6.86 6.39
N ASP A 69 -9.79 -6.21 5.30
CA ASP A 69 -9.09 -6.21 4.02
C ASP A 69 -8.39 -4.87 3.78
N LEU A 70 -7.07 -4.82 4.03
CA LEU A 70 -6.27 -3.61 3.86
C LEU A 70 -6.19 -3.17 2.39
N SER A 71 -6.45 -4.04 1.43
CA SER A 71 -6.49 -3.65 0.02
C SER A 71 -7.63 -2.69 -0.31
N LYS A 72 -8.69 -2.67 0.51
CA LYS A 72 -9.84 -1.78 0.40
C LYS A 72 -9.78 -0.60 1.37
N CYS A 73 -8.93 -0.68 2.39
CA CYS A 73 -8.90 0.29 3.47
C CYS A 73 -8.38 1.65 2.98
N THR A 74 -9.12 2.71 3.28
CA THR A 74 -8.72 4.11 3.01
C THR A 74 -8.02 4.76 4.19
N PHE A 75 -7.78 4.02 5.27
CA PHE A 75 -7.11 4.50 6.49
C PHE A 75 -7.79 5.73 7.12
N CYS A 76 -9.10 5.87 6.95
CA CYS A 76 -9.87 7.02 7.42
C CYS A 76 -10.00 7.10 8.96
N GLY A 77 -9.89 5.98 9.68
CA GLY A 77 -9.99 5.92 11.14
C GLY A 77 -11.40 5.80 11.71
N LEU A 78 -12.46 5.89 10.90
CA LEU A 78 -13.86 5.85 11.37
C LEU A 78 -14.19 4.58 12.18
N CYS A 79 -13.59 3.45 11.83
CA CYS A 79 -13.77 2.21 12.58
C CYS A 79 -13.18 2.28 14.00
N ALA A 80 -12.09 3.04 14.19
CA ALA A 80 -11.50 3.25 15.51
C ALA A 80 -12.31 4.23 16.36
N GLU A 81 -13.00 5.18 15.73
CA GLU A 81 -13.92 6.10 16.40
C GLU A 81 -15.22 5.39 16.84
N ALA A 82 -15.68 4.42 16.05
CA ALA A 82 -16.91 3.66 16.30
C ALA A 82 -16.75 2.48 17.26
N GLY A 83 -15.51 2.06 17.57
CA GLY A 83 -15.26 0.87 18.39
C GLY A 83 -14.00 0.99 19.26
N THR A 84 -14.08 0.51 20.49
CA THR A 84 -12.99 0.59 21.47
C THR A 84 -11.85 -0.40 21.25
N ALA A 85 -12.07 -1.45 20.42
CA ALA A 85 -11.11 -2.51 20.17
C ALA A 85 -10.19 -2.24 18.95
N ILE A 86 -10.35 -1.10 18.28
CA ILE A 86 -9.58 -0.74 17.10
C ILE A 86 -8.80 0.54 17.40
N ARG A 87 -7.50 0.52 17.08
CA ARG A 87 -6.67 1.73 17.14
C ARG A 87 -5.93 1.92 15.82
N MET A 88 -5.76 3.17 15.40
CA MET A 88 -4.89 3.48 14.27
C MET A 88 -3.43 3.49 14.72
N THR A 89 -2.57 2.86 13.95
CA THR A 89 -1.12 2.89 14.18
C THR A 89 -0.44 3.84 13.20
N SER A 90 0.85 4.03 13.33
CA SER A 90 1.68 4.73 12.34
C SER A 90 2.28 3.81 11.28
N ALA A 91 2.00 2.50 11.31
CA ALA A 91 2.56 1.52 10.38
C ALA A 91 2.08 1.78 8.95
N CYS A 92 3.00 2.10 8.04
CA CYS A 92 2.74 2.39 6.63
C CYS A 92 3.44 1.43 5.66
N GLU A 93 4.39 0.64 6.11
CA GLU A 93 5.13 -0.34 5.30
C GLU A 93 4.31 -1.63 5.16
N LEU A 94 3.30 -1.58 4.31
CA LEU A 94 2.27 -2.62 4.17
C LEU A 94 2.27 -3.32 2.81
N ALA A 95 3.27 -3.05 1.98
CA ALA A 95 3.35 -3.63 0.65
C ALA A 95 3.52 -5.15 0.70
N THR A 96 2.86 -5.86 -0.21
CA THR A 96 2.91 -7.32 -0.30
C THR A 96 2.79 -7.81 -1.73
N ARG A 97 3.33 -9.01 -2.00
CA ARG A 97 3.22 -9.67 -3.30
C ARG A 97 1.90 -10.40 -3.52
N ARG A 98 1.20 -10.75 -2.46
CA ARG A 98 -0.07 -11.46 -2.53
C ARG A 98 -1.17 -10.65 -1.86
N LYS A 99 -2.20 -10.31 -2.61
CA LYS A 99 -3.36 -9.57 -2.09
C LYS A 99 -4.01 -10.25 -0.88
N ALA A 100 -3.99 -11.58 -0.82
CA ALA A 100 -4.49 -12.34 0.32
C ALA A 100 -3.74 -12.07 1.63
N ASP A 101 -2.49 -11.60 1.56
CA ASP A 101 -1.70 -11.26 2.74
C ASP A 101 -2.13 -9.91 3.36
N LEU A 102 -2.95 -9.12 2.64
CA LEU A 102 -3.59 -7.89 3.15
C LEU A 102 -4.85 -8.18 3.98
N VAL A 103 -5.27 -9.44 4.07
CA VAL A 103 -6.54 -9.82 4.71
C VAL A 103 -6.27 -10.47 6.06
N THR A 104 -6.91 -9.93 7.09
CA THR A 104 -6.98 -10.50 8.44
C THR A 104 -8.39 -10.98 8.69
N THR A 105 -8.55 -12.17 9.25
CA THR A 105 -9.87 -12.73 9.58
C THR A 105 -9.87 -13.30 10.99
N ALA A 106 -10.88 -12.97 11.78
CA ALA A 106 -11.15 -13.57 13.08
C ALA A 106 -12.53 -14.22 13.09
N ARG A 107 -12.68 -15.34 13.80
CA ARG A 107 -13.93 -16.04 13.99
C ARG A 107 -14.30 -16.10 15.45
N TYR A 108 -15.55 -15.79 15.74
CA TYR A 108 -16.13 -15.77 17.09
C TYR A 108 -17.34 -16.69 17.16
N GLU A 109 -17.61 -17.23 18.34
CA GLU A 109 -18.91 -17.79 18.66
C GLU A 109 -19.97 -16.69 18.57
N LEU A 110 -21.13 -16.99 18.03
CA LEU A 110 -22.25 -16.04 18.01
C LEU A 110 -23.04 -16.17 19.32
N GLY A 111 -23.13 -15.11 20.09
CA GLY A 111 -23.94 -15.06 21.31
C GLY A 111 -25.44 -15.14 20.98
N THR A 112 -26.24 -15.62 21.95
CA THR A 112 -27.70 -15.69 21.81
C THR A 112 -28.36 -14.33 21.64
N ASP A 113 -27.69 -13.28 22.06
CA ASP A 113 -28.09 -11.87 21.92
C ASP A 113 -27.60 -11.23 20.58
N GLY A 114 -26.96 -12.02 19.71
CA GLY A 114 -26.34 -11.56 18.47
C GLY A 114 -25.03 -10.81 18.67
N GLY A 115 -24.48 -10.80 19.88
CA GLY A 115 -23.14 -10.29 20.19
C GLY A 115 -22.03 -11.24 19.77
N GLN A 116 -20.77 -10.77 19.81
CA GLN A 116 -19.60 -11.62 19.67
C GLN A 116 -19.30 -12.32 21.01
N GLY A 117 -19.24 -13.62 20.95
CA GLY A 117 -18.82 -14.48 22.06
C GLY A 117 -17.31 -14.70 22.06
N LYS A 118 -16.88 -15.92 22.38
CA LYS A 118 -15.47 -16.30 22.48
C LYS A 118 -14.79 -16.31 21.11
N LEU A 119 -13.57 -15.80 21.05
CA LEU A 119 -12.70 -15.91 19.85
C LEU A 119 -12.33 -17.38 19.62
N ILE A 120 -12.71 -17.92 18.46
CA ILE A 120 -12.44 -19.31 18.06
C ILE A 120 -11.08 -19.38 17.34
N ALA A 121 -10.87 -18.49 16.38
CA ALA A 121 -9.67 -18.47 15.55
C ALA A 121 -9.35 -17.06 15.08
N ASN A 122 -8.06 -16.77 14.92
CA ASN A 122 -7.58 -15.53 14.35
C ASN A 122 -6.46 -15.83 13.35
N ARG A 123 -6.68 -15.49 12.08
CA ARG A 123 -5.65 -15.50 11.03
C ARG A 123 -5.18 -14.05 10.85
N GLN A 124 -4.04 -13.74 11.43
CA GLN A 124 -3.42 -12.43 11.20
C GLN A 124 -2.75 -12.36 9.83
N SER A 125 -2.76 -11.17 9.25
CA SER A 125 -1.97 -10.85 8.06
C SER A 125 -0.47 -11.05 8.40
N PRO A 126 0.32 -11.71 7.56
CA PRO A 126 1.77 -11.86 7.79
C PRO A 126 2.50 -10.53 7.87
N ILE A 127 1.94 -9.47 7.29
CA ILE A 127 2.46 -8.08 7.38
C ILE A 127 2.41 -7.56 8.82
N ALA A 128 1.51 -8.08 9.65
CA ALA A 128 1.39 -7.66 11.06
C ALA A 128 2.67 -7.90 11.89
N ASN A 129 3.48 -8.87 11.48
CA ASN A 129 4.63 -9.37 12.23
C ASN A 129 5.98 -9.10 11.54
N GLN A 130 6.02 -8.29 10.46
CA GLN A 130 7.30 -7.92 9.88
C GLN A 130 7.96 -6.86 10.79
N PRO A 131 9.08 -7.20 11.45
CA PRO A 131 9.89 -6.17 12.08
C PRO A 131 10.45 -5.27 10.97
N ALA A 132 10.44 -3.98 11.20
CA ALA A 132 11.04 -2.97 10.32
C ALA A 132 12.59 -3.07 10.30
N SER A 133 13.13 -4.24 9.95
CA SER A 133 14.56 -4.44 9.79
C SER A 133 14.91 -4.42 8.30
N LEU A 134 14.86 -3.21 7.75
CA LEU A 134 15.25 -2.93 6.38
C LEU A 134 16.76 -2.64 6.22
N ASP A 135 17.52 -2.64 7.29
CA ASP A 135 18.95 -2.33 7.27
C ASP A 135 19.77 -3.29 6.38
N ALA A 136 19.35 -4.55 6.28
CA ALA A 136 19.93 -5.52 5.35
C ALA A 136 19.44 -5.33 3.92
N ILE A 137 18.23 -4.78 3.72
CA ILE A 137 17.56 -4.69 2.42
C ILE A 137 18.18 -3.61 1.53
N GLY A 138 18.55 -2.46 2.09
CA GLY A 138 19.03 -1.32 1.30
C GLY A 138 20.37 -1.56 0.59
N ALA A 139 21.37 -2.12 1.28
CA ALA A 139 22.67 -2.44 0.69
C ALA A 139 22.57 -3.65 -0.25
N GLU A 140 21.81 -4.67 0.13
CA GLU A 140 21.55 -5.86 -0.66
C GLU A 140 20.75 -5.53 -1.92
N LEU A 141 19.88 -4.53 -1.84
CA LEU A 141 19.01 -4.09 -2.92
C LEU A 141 19.78 -3.38 -4.03
N LYS A 142 20.63 -2.42 -3.70
CA LYS A 142 21.51 -1.77 -4.69
C LYS A 142 22.36 -2.82 -5.40
N ALA A 143 22.95 -3.74 -4.65
CA ALA A 143 23.70 -4.85 -5.20
C ALA A 143 22.85 -5.78 -6.07
N ARG A 144 21.55 -5.97 -5.75
CA ARG A 144 20.63 -6.78 -6.57
C ARG A 144 20.18 -6.05 -7.83
N ILE A 145 19.85 -4.76 -7.77
CA ILE A 145 19.55 -3.94 -8.95
C ILE A 145 20.73 -4.01 -9.91
N ASP A 146 21.95 -3.75 -9.44
CA ASP A 146 23.16 -3.80 -10.24
C ASP A 146 23.43 -5.20 -10.80
N LYS A 147 23.17 -6.26 -10.02
CA LYS A 147 23.39 -7.65 -10.42
C LYS A 147 22.33 -8.18 -11.38
N VAL A 148 21.07 -7.80 -11.23
CA VAL A 148 19.94 -8.35 -12.00
C VAL A 148 19.68 -7.54 -13.26
N LEU A 149 19.68 -6.21 -13.16
CA LEU A 149 19.41 -5.34 -14.30
C LEU A 149 20.70 -4.87 -14.99
N GLY A 150 21.86 -4.89 -14.32
CA GLY A 150 23.11 -4.33 -14.81
C GLY A 150 23.02 -2.83 -15.11
N ARG A 151 21.93 -2.18 -14.71
CA ARG A 151 21.59 -0.78 -14.93
C ARG A 151 20.55 -0.29 -13.93
N SER A 152 20.27 1.01 -13.91
CA SER A 152 19.20 1.62 -13.12
C SER A 152 17.83 1.04 -13.44
N LEU A 153 16.95 0.99 -12.43
CA LEU A 153 15.54 0.64 -12.58
C LEU A 153 14.75 1.80 -13.17
N HIS A 154 14.06 1.56 -14.25
CA HIS A 154 13.19 2.55 -14.87
C HIS A 154 11.72 2.25 -14.59
N ILE A 155 11.01 3.22 -14.03
CA ILE A 155 9.61 3.12 -13.68
C ILE A 155 8.76 3.99 -14.59
N ARG A 156 7.70 3.42 -15.17
CA ARG A 156 6.62 4.18 -15.79
C ARG A 156 5.43 4.22 -14.84
N GLU A 157 5.07 5.38 -14.39
CA GLU A 157 3.82 5.64 -13.68
C GLU A 157 2.65 5.68 -14.67
N VAL A 158 1.52 5.05 -14.31
CA VAL A 158 0.31 4.94 -15.13
C VAL A 158 -0.92 5.28 -14.30
N ASP A 159 -1.48 6.44 -14.54
CA ASP A 159 -2.79 6.81 -14.02
C ASP A 159 -3.88 6.06 -14.77
N ALA A 160 -4.61 5.19 -14.07
CA ALA A 160 -5.75 4.43 -14.61
C ALA A 160 -7.10 4.98 -14.13
N GLY A 161 -7.22 6.28 -13.96
CA GLY A 161 -8.43 6.99 -13.53
C GLY A 161 -8.43 7.32 -12.04
N SER A 162 -7.31 7.78 -11.52
CA SER A 162 -7.11 8.14 -10.12
C SER A 162 -7.72 9.50 -9.75
N CYS A 163 -7.64 9.85 -8.46
CA CYS A 163 -7.99 11.16 -7.93
C CYS A 163 -6.78 12.10 -7.78
N ASN A 164 -5.61 11.74 -8.33
CA ASN A 164 -4.34 12.42 -8.24
C ASN A 164 -3.66 12.39 -6.83
N GLY A 165 -4.24 11.73 -5.84
CA GLY A 165 -3.64 11.64 -4.51
C GLY A 165 -2.36 10.79 -4.51
N CYS A 166 -2.39 9.62 -5.15
CA CYS A 166 -1.24 8.73 -5.26
C CYS A 166 -0.11 9.35 -6.12
N GLU A 167 -0.46 10.04 -7.19
CA GLU A 167 0.49 10.71 -8.10
C GLU A 167 1.27 11.81 -7.40
N LEU A 168 0.61 12.58 -6.52
CA LEU A 168 1.29 13.60 -5.71
C LEU A 168 2.32 12.98 -4.77
N GLU A 169 2.00 11.86 -4.14
CA GLU A 169 2.95 11.14 -3.29
C GLU A 169 4.08 10.48 -4.10
N ILE A 170 3.77 9.96 -5.28
CA ILE A 170 4.78 9.43 -6.22
C ILE A 170 5.72 10.56 -6.69
N ALA A 171 5.17 11.72 -7.03
CA ALA A 171 5.99 12.89 -7.39
C ALA A 171 6.90 13.33 -6.22
N GLY A 172 6.43 13.18 -4.97
CA GLY A 172 7.19 13.43 -3.77
C GLY A 172 8.47 12.59 -3.64
N LEU A 173 8.52 11.40 -4.25
CA LEU A 173 9.71 10.55 -4.25
C LEU A 173 10.94 11.21 -4.91
N ASN A 174 10.72 12.11 -5.86
CA ASN A 174 11.80 12.87 -6.51
C ASN A 174 12.24 14.10 -5.70
N SER A 175 11.60 14.36 -4.55
CA SER A 175 12.01 15.48 -3.70
C SER A 175 13.38 15.22 -3.06
N PRO A 176 14.13 16.27 -2.68
CA PRO A 176 15.42 16.12 -2.01
C PRO A 176 15.32 15.32 -0.67
N VAL A 177 14.13 15.22 -0.07
CA VAL A 177 13.91 14.50 1.17
C VAL A 177 13.99 12.98 0.95
N TYR A 178 13.36 12.50 -0.11
CA TYR A 178 13.30 11.05 -0.41
C TYR A 178 14.38 10.62 -1.39
N ASP A 179 14.66 11.45 -2.41
CA ASP A 179 15.75 11.27 -3.38
C ASP A 179 15.82 9.84 -3.93
N ILE A 180 14.74 9.43 -4.61
CA ILE A 180 14.62 8.05 -5.13
C ILE A 180 15.74 7.69 -6.11
N GLU A 181 16.34 8.69 -6.77
CA GLU A 181 17.42 8.50 -7.73
C GLU A 181 18.70 7.97 -7.08
N ARG A 182 18.91 8.23 -5.78
CA ARG A 182 20.06 7.66 -5.03
C ARG A 182 20.04 6.12 -4.96
N PHE A 183 18.85 5.51 -5.15
CA PHE A 183 18.70 4.05 -5.25
C PHE A 183 18.88 3.54 -6.67
N GLY A 184 19.23 4.38 -7.63
CA GLY A 184 19.30 4.03 -9.05
C GLY A 184 17.92 3.81 -9.67
N ILE A 185 16.89 4.51 -9.20
CA ILE A 185 15.51 4.40 -9.68
C ILE A 185 15.14 5.70 -10.37
N HIS A 186 14.66 5.62 -11.61
CA HIS A 186 14.29 6.77 -12.42
C HIS A 186 12.90 6.60 -13.03
N PHE A 187 12.14 7.68 -13.10
CA PHE A 187 10.88 7.70 -13.83
C PHE A 187 11.10 7.99 -15.31
N VAL A 188 10.42 7.24 -16.17
CA VAL A 188 10.52 7.36 -17.63
C VAL A 188 9.16 7.63 -18.27
N ALA A 189 9.16 8.44 -19.33
CA ALA A 189 7.94 8.83 -20.03
C ALA A 189 7.36 7.71 -20.92
N SER A 190 8.19 6.80 -21.42
CA SER A 190 7.75 5.75 -22.34
C SER A 190 7.78 4.37 -21.68
N PRO A 191 6.71 3.56 -21.79
CA PRO A 191 6.69 2.20 -21.28
C PRO A 191 7.73 1.29 -21.92
N ARG A 192 8.20 1.61 -23.13
CA ARG A 192 9.23 0.84 -23.82
C ARG A 192 10.60 0.89 -23.15
N HIS A 193 10.80 1.86 -22.27
CA HIS A 193 12.04 2.03 -21.51
C HIS A 193 11.84 1.68 -20.02
N ALA A 194 10.65 1.24 -19.64
CA ALA A 194 10.33 0.89 -18.27
C ALA A 194 10.59 -0.60 -17.99
N ASP A 195 11.07 -0.88 -16.79
CA ASP A 195 11.19 -2.20 -16.19
C ASP A 195 10.02 -2.49 -15.25
N MET A 196 9.38 -1.41 -14.76
CA MET A 196 8.28 -1.47 -13.82
C MET A 196 7.17 -0.50 -14.20
N LEU A 197 5.93 -0.95 -14.08
CA LEU A 197 4.73 -0.12 -14.13
C LEU A 197 4.24 0.14 -12.71
N LEU A 198 4.09 1.40 -12.34
CA LEU A 198 3.50 1.85 -11.08
C LEU A 198 2.09 2.37 -11.40
N VAL A 199 1.06 1.57 -11.11
CA VAL A 199 -0.30 1.80 -11.59
C VAL A 199 -1.20 2.29 -10.47
N THR A 200 -1.82 3.44 -10.68
CA THR A 200 -2.75 4.09 -9.75
C THR A 200 -4.19 4.07 -10.28
N GLY A 201 -5.16 4.34 -9.40
CA GLY A 201 -6.57 4.43 -9.76
C GLY A 201 -7.32 3.09 -9.85
N PRO A 202 -8.67 3.13 -9.89
CA PRO A 202 -9.54 1.95 -9.85
C PRO A 202 -9.75 1.29 -11.22
N VAL A 203 -8.92 1.58 -12.18
CA VAL A 203 -9.02 1.27 -13.61
C VAL A 203 -10.39 1.65 -14.18
N SER A 204 -10.52 2.91 -14.57
CA SER A 204 -11.71 3.37 -15.27
C SER A 204 -11.83 2.66 -16.64
N ARG A 205 -13.06 2.47 -17.13
CA ARG A 205 -13.28 1.81 -18.43
C ARG A 205 -12.62 2.56 -19.58
N ASN A 206 -12.50 3.88 -19.47
CA ASN A 206 -11.80 4.69 -20.47
C ASN A 206 -10.29 4.41 -20.49
N MET A 207 -9.70 4.06 -19.34
CA MET A 207 -8.27 3.79 -19.20
C MET A 207 -7.91 2.32 -19.39
N GLU A 208 -8.86 1.40 -19.43
CA GLU A 208 -8.60 -0.04 -19.60
C GLU A 208 -7.73 -0.33 -20.82
N LEU A 209 -8.13 0.19 -21.97
CA LEU A 209 -7.38 -0.04 -23.22
C LEU A 209 -5.98 0.58 -23.18
N ALA A 210 -5.87 1.78 -22.60
CA ALA A 210 -4.57 2.45 -22.44
C ALA A 210 -3.64 1.66 -21.52
N LEU A 211 -4.16 1.16 -20.38
CA LEU A 211 -3.39 0.34 -19.44
C LEU A 211 -2.91 -0.97 -20.10
N ARG A 212 -3.79 -1.69 -20.82
CA ARG A 212 -3.42 -2.91 -21.56
C ARG A 212 -2.34 -2.66 -22.61
N LYS A 213 -2.45 -1.56 -23.37
CA LYS A 213 -1.44 -1.17 -24.37
C LYS A 213 -0.12 -0.79 -23.72
N THR A 214 -0.14 -0.07 -22.61
CA THR A 214 1.06 0.29 -21.85
C THR A 214 1.77 -0.97 -21.32
N TYR A 215 1.01 -1.90 -20.74
CA TYR A 215 1.54 -3.18 -20.29
C TYR A 215 2.17 -3.98 -21.42
N ALA A 216 1.49 -4.10 -22.57
CA ALA A 216 2.01 -4.82 -23.73
C ALA A 216 3.27 -4.16 -24.33
N ALA A 217 3.41 -2.83 -24.21
CA ALA A 217 4.56 -2.09 -24.71
C ALA A 217 5.78 -2.12 -23.78
N THR A 218 5.60 -2.53 -22.52
CA THR A 218 6.70 -2.66 -21.55
C THR A 218 7.46 -3.96 -21.83
N PRO A 219 8.80 -3.90 -22.00
CA PRO A 219 9.63 -5.08 -22.26
C PRO A 219 9.60 -6.09 -21.10
N GLU A 220 9.88 -7.35 -21.41
CA GLU A 220 10.11 -8.36 -20.37
C GLU A 220 11.62 -8.47 -20.04
N PRO A 221 11.96 -8.78 -18.77
CA PRO A 221 11.09 -8.97 -17.61
C PRO A 221 10.51 -7.64 -17.12
N ARG A 222 9.22 -7.62 -16.82
CA ARG A 222 8.50 -6.43 -16.32
C ARG A 222 7.83 -6.71 -14.99
N LEU A 223 7.71 -5.68 -14.16
CA LEU A 223 7.01 -5.71 -12.89
C LEU A 223 5.80 -4.78 -12.93
N VAL A 224 4.75 -5.15 -12.25
CA VAL A 224 3.54 -4.34 -12.09
C VAL A 224 3.23 -4.16 -10.61
N VAL A 225 3.16 -2.92 -10.19
CA VAL A 225 2.85 -2.52 -8.83
C VAL A 225 1.53 -1.77 -8.80
N ALA A 226 0.53 -2.30 -8.09
CA ALA A 226 -0.74 -1.64 -7.86
C ALA A 226 -0.65 -0.71 -6.64
N VAL A 227 -0.92 0.58 -6.85
CA VAL A 227 -0.73 1.63 -5.85
C VAL A 227 -2.04 2.14 -5.31
N GLY A 228 -2.12 2.21 -3.99
CA GLY A 228 -3.26 2.74 -3.27
C GLY A 228 -4.44 1.77 -3.20
N ALA A 229 -5.42 2.07 -2.35
CA ALA A 229 -6.63 1.26 -2.22
C ALA A 229 -7.38 1.14 -3.56
N CYS A 230 -7.37 2.20 -4.37
CA CYS A 230 -7.98 2.18 -5.70
C CYS A 230 -7.28 1.19 -6.64
N GLY A 231 -5.95 1.23 -6.74
CA GLY A 231 -5.17 0.29 -7.53
C GLY A 231 -5.27 -1.15 -7.03
N CYS A 232 -5.27 -1.34 -5.72
CA CYS A 232 -5.33 -2.66 -5.11
C CYS A 232 -6.71 -3.35 -5.28
N SER A 233 -7.82 -2.60 -5.20
CA SER A 233 -9.16 -3.21 -5.12
C SER A 233 -10.29 -2.39 -5.75
N GLY A 234 -10.00 -1.19 -6.24
CA GLY A 234 -11.00 -0.20 -6.63
C GLY A 234 -11.31 0.82 -5.54
N GLY A 235 -10.81 0.62 -4.31
CA GLY A 235 -10.99 1.55 -3.19
C GLY A 235 -12.46 1.86 -2.91
N ILE A 236 -12.77 3.16 -2.69
CA ILE A 236 -14.14 3.62 -2.43
C ILE A 236 -15.06 3.48 -3.65
N PHE A 237 -14.51 3.41 -4.86
CA PHE A 237 -15.30 3.29 -6.09
C PHE A 237 -15.74 1.84 -6.33
N GLY A 238 -14.91 0.86 -5.96
CA GLY A 238 -15.17 -0.54 -6.22
C GLY A 238 -15.32 -0.85 -7.71
N GLN A 239 -16.06 -1.92 -8.03
CA GLN A 239 -16.45 -2.26 -9.39
C GLN A 239 -17.85 -1.71 -9.67
N ASN A 240 -18.01 -0.94 -10.74
CA ASN A 240 -19.29 -0.35 -11.14
C ASN A 240 -19.34 -0.11 -12.67
N TYR A 241 -20.32 0.68 -13.14
CA TYR A 241 -20.47 0.99 -14.56
C TYR A 241 -19.29 1.77 -15.15
N ALA A 242 -18.54 2.54 -14.36
CA ALA A 242 -17.45 3.39 -14.80
C ALA A 242 -16.07 2.81 -14.50
N THR A 243 -15.94 1.92 -13.51
CA THR A 243 -14.68 1.36 -13.02
C THR A 243 -14.70 -0.16 -13.00
N LEU A 244 -13.54 -0.76 -13.28
CA LEU A 244 -13.35 -2.22 -13.29
C LEU A 244 -12.94 -2.78 -11.92
N GLY A 245 -12.59 -1.91 -10.97
CA GLY A 245 -12.04 -2.28 -9.67
C GLY A 245 -10.52 -2.22 -9.66
N GLY A 246 -9.85 -3.17 -9.00
CA GLY A 246 -8.39 -3.17 -8.90
C GLY A 246 -7.67 -3.45 -10.23
N VAL A 247 -6.38 -3.07 -10.29
CA VAL A 247 -5.48 -3.28 -11.44
C VAL A 247 -5.40 -4.76 -11.83
N ASP A 248 -5.47 -5.67 -10.86
CA ASP A 248 -5.46 -7.12 -11.02
C ASP A 248 -6.65 -7.69 -11.83
N LYS A 249 -7.67 -6.88 -12.09
CA LYS A 249 -8.78 -7.25 -12.99
C LYS A 249 -8.45 -7.05 -14.47
N VAL A 250 -7.38 -6.31 -14.77
CA VAL A 250 -7.03 -5.91 -16.13
C VAL A 250 -5.68 -6.45 -16.57
N ILE A 251 -4.67 -6.40 -15.71
CA ILE A 251 -3.32 -6.91 -15.96
C ILE A 251 -2.78 -7.65 -14.72
N PRO A 252 -1.82 -8.56 -14.88
CA PRO A 252 -1.15 -9.20 -13.73
C PRO A 252 -0.49 -8.17 -12.83
N VAL A 253 -0.55 -8.39 -11.51
CA VAL A 253 0.06 -7.54 -10.49
C VAL A 253 1.04 -8.34 -9.65
N ASP A 254 2.24 -7.81 -9.46
CA ASP A 254 3.32 -8.44 -8.70
C ASP A 254 3.38 -7.97 -7.26
N VAL A 255 3.03 -6.70 -7.01
CA VAL A 255 3.03 -6.10 -5.67
C VAL A 255 1.84 -5.16 -5.49
N TYR A 256 1.26 -5.18 -4.31
CA TYR A 256 0.16 -4.32 -3.87
C TYR A 256 0.66 -3.39 -2.76
N ILE A 257 0.46 -2.09 -2.93
CA ILE A 257 0.78 -1.05 -1.93
C ILE A 257 -0.53 -0.43 -1.43
N PRO A 258 -1.07 -0.85 -0.29
CA PRO A 258 -2.29 -0.26 0.26
C PRO A 258 -2.03 1.15 0.79
N GLY A 259 -3.05 2.00 0.77
CA GLY A 259 -3.00 3.40 1.21
C GLY A 259 -4.04 4.24 0.49
N CYS A 260 -4.36 5.43 1.01
CA CYS A 260 -5.27 6.34 0.31
C CYS A 260 -4.97 7.82 0.65
N PRO A 261 -3.89 8.36 0.05
CA PRO A 261 -2.81 7.70 -0.67
C PRO A 261 -1.80 6.98 0.24
N PRO A 262 -1.01 6.01 -0.27
CA PRO A 262 0.18 5.56 0.43
C PRO A 262 1.22 6.68 0.44
N ASN A 263 1.83 6.95 1.59
CA ASN A 263 2.87 7.97 1.69
C ASN A 263 4.15 7.55 0.95
N PRO A 264 5.12 8.45 0.71
CA PRO A 264 6.34 8.14 -0.03
C PRO A 264 7.16 6.99 0.56
N HIS A 265 7.12 6.78 1.88
CA HIS A 265 7.79 5.65 2.52
C HIS A 265 7.14 4.31 2.19
N ALA A 266 5.80 4.25 2.22
CA ALA A 266 5.04 3.08 1.78
C ALA A 266 5.31 2.76 0.31
N LEU A 267 5.43 3.79 -0.54
CA LEU A 267 5.78 3.65 -1.95
C LEU A 267 7.19 3.09 -2.12
N LEU A 268 8.20 3.65 -1.43
CA LEU A 268 9.56 3.13 -1.43
C LEU A 268 9.59 1.67 -0.97
N HIS A 269 8.97 1.36 0.17
CA HIS A 269 8.88 -0.02 0.66
C HIS A 269 8.27 -0.96 -0.39
N GLY A 270 7.22 -0.54 -1.09
CA GLY A 270 6.58 -1.34 -2.13
C GLY A 270 7.46 -1.55 -3.36
N ILE A 271 8.15 -0.51 -3.83
CA ILE A 271 9.09 -0.60 -4.95
C ILE A 271 10.24 -1.55 -4.58
N LEU A 272 10.80 -1.40 -3.37
CA LEU A 272 11.87 -2.25 -2.87
C LEU A 272 11.41 -3.73 -2.76
N THR A 273 10.18 -3.96 -2.30
CA THR A 273 9.57 -5.29 -2.24
C THR A 273 9.42 -5.91 -3.63
N ALA A 274 9.06 -5.12 -4.63
CA ALA A 274 8.92 -5.58 -6.01
C ALA A 274 10.26 -6.04 -6.59
N ILE A 275 11.33 -5.27 -6.38
CA ILE A 275 12.67 -5.58 -6.91
C ILE A 275 13.24 -6.85 -6.26
N GLY A 276 12.95 -7.11 -5.00
CA GLY A 276 13.38 -8.34 -4.31
C GLY A 276 12.86 -9.65 -4.96
N ARG A 277 11.97 -9.56 -5.97
CA ARG A 277 11.48 -10.69 -6.75
C ARG A 277 12.36 -11.00 -7.98
N LEU A 278 13.08 -10.04 -8.51
CA LEU A 278 14.04 -10.21 -9.59
C LEU A 278 15.36 -10.75 -9.01
#